data_665ed34f6966c1e26165733da658c308
#
_entry.id   665ed34f6966c1e26165733da658c308
#
_cell.length_a   1.000
_cell.length_b   1.000
_cell.length_c   1.000
_cell.angle_alpha   90.00
_cell.angle_beta   90.00
_cell.angle_gamma   90.00
#
_symmetry.space_group_name_H-M   'P 1'
#
loop_
_entity.id
_entity.type
_entity.pdbx_description
1 polymer ?
#
loop_
_entity_poly.entity_id
_entity_poly.type
_entity_poly.pdbx_seq_one_letter_code
_entity_poly.pdbx_strand_id
1 'polypeptide(L)'
;YANGAIVKKGEVLFRIDDSTFRDQVSKAKATLAQAQAQLQQLNYDAEIYRPLAAENAISKQKYEDTRLSALAAEAQVQQAAAALALAEKNLSYTMLYAPFDGIAGISRTNIGDLVSPESGPLAVVSSVNPIRVNFAVTQQEWIQQAGKNGNEGVQTGSKLDITLKDGTKYPEQATVVAIDRAFNPQTGTIRVQANLPNADYLLRPGMFIIATARLATVKNALTVPAKSLLSTQGRFFVIVLDEGNHPSIIPVQAGTQLGDRQQVTPLKPDSLTPQSKVVVDGLLQAEAASRNPTARLKAVPASNQ
;
A
#
# COMPACT_ATOMS: atom_id res chain seq x y z
N TYR A 1 -18.88 9.07 -16.51
CA TYR A 1 -17.44 8.88 -16.76
C TYR A 1 -17.21 7.88 -17.89
N ALA A 2 -16.01 7.91 -18.50
CA ALA A 2 -15.61 6.89 -19.45
C ALA A 2 -15.01 5.67 -18.73
N ASN A 3 -15.34 4.45 -19.16
CA ASN A 3 -14.82 3.21 -18.58
C ASN A 3 -13.29 3.18 -18.63
N GLY A 4 -12.64 2.93 -17.51
CA GLY A 4 -11.19 2.91 -17.37
C GLY A 4 -10.52 4.30 -17.29
N ALA A 5 -11.30 5.38 -17.23
CA ALA A 5 -10.78 6.74 -17.14
C ALA A 5 -10.16 7.03 -15.76
N ILE A 6 -9.21 7.96 -15.76
CA ILE A 6 -8.68 8.59 -14.55
C ILE A 6 -9.72 9.58 -14.06
N VAL A 7 -10.12 9.47 -12.81
CA VAL A 7 -11.10 10.34 -12.16
C VAL A 7 -10.49 11.05 -10.97
N LYS A 8 -10.93 12.28 -10.73
CA LYS A 8 -10.49 13.08 -9.58
C LYS A 8 -11.53 12.99 -8.45
N LYS A 9 -11.07 13.14 -7.22
CA LYS A 9 -11.95 13.24 -6.06
C LYS A 9 -13.02 14.31 -6.29
N GLY A 10 -14.29 13.93 -6.08
CA GLY A 10 -15.44 14.82 -6.29
C GLY A 10 -15.94 14.89 -7.74
N GLU A 11 -15.34 14.17 -8.67
CA GLU A 11 -15.86 14.05 -10.03
C GLU A 11 -17.12 13.19 -10.07
N VAL A 12 -18.13 13.60 -10.83
CA VAL A 12 -19.40 12.88 -10.95
C VAL A 12 -19.21 11.59 -11.74
N LEU A 13 -19.51 10.47 -11.13
CA LEU A 13 -19.43 9.15 -11.78
C LEU A 13 -20.79 8.71 -12.35
N PHE A 14 -21.85 8.85 -11.56
CA PHE A 14 -23.19 8.47 -11.95
C PHE A 14 -24.20 9.53 -11.53
N ARG A 15 -25.23 9.64 -12.32
CA ARG A 15 -26.43 10.41 -12.00
C ARG A 15 -27.63 9.48 -12.07
N ILE A 16 -28.34 9.35 -10.97
CA ILE A 16 -29.61 8.63 -10.87
C ILE A 16 -30.73 9.63 -11.10
N ASP A 17 -31.86 9.19 -11.65
CA ASP A 17 -33.04 10.05 -11.78
C ASP A 17 -33.46 10.58 -10.40
N ASP A 18 -33.42 11.91 -10.26
CA ASP A 18 -33.62 12.62 -9.01
C ASP A 18 -35.02 13.25 -8.88
N SER A 19 -35.91 13.04 -9.88
CA SER A 19 -37.22 13.69 -9.95
C SER A 19 -38.05 13.45 -8.69
N THR A 20 -38.22 12.20 -8.28
CA THR A 20 -38.99 11.83 -7.09
C THR A 20 -38.37 12.34 -5.78
N PHE A 21 -37.03 12.40 -5.71
CA PHE A 21 -36.31 12.93 -4.55
C PHE A 21 -36.45 14.47 -4.44
N ARG A 22 -36.44 15.19 -5.56
CA ARG A 22 -36.74 16.62 -5.59
C ARG A 22 -38.14 16.94 -5.12
N ASP A 23 -39.11 16.14 -5.53
CA ASP A 23 -40.51 16.30 -5.06
C ASP A 23 -40.63 16.06 -3.56
N GLN A 24 -39.92 15.08 -3.01
CA GLN A 24 -39.86 14.86 -1.56
C GLN A 24 -39.23 16.03 -0.81
N VAL A 25 -38.13 16.60 -1.30
CA VAL A 25 -37.53 17.83 -0.72
C VAL A 25 -38.51 18.99 -0.80
N SER A 26 -39.20 19.21 -1.91
CA SER A 26 -40.20 20.27 -2.05
C SER A 26 -41.34 20.12 -1.06
N LYS A 27 -41.87 18.90 -0.90
CA LYS A 27 -42.91 18.58 0.10
C LYS A 27 -42.42 18.84 1.51
N ALA A 28 -41.21 18.40 1.88
CA ALA A 28 -40.64 18.60 3.20
C ALA A 28 -40.38 20.10 3.50
N LYS A 29 -39.96 20.89 2.52
CA LYS A 29 -39.81 22.35 2.62
C LYS A 29 -41.14 23.03 2.90
N ALA A 30 -42.23 22.64 2.21
CA ALA A 30 -43.55 23.18 2.44
C ALA A 30 -44.07 22.85 3.85
N THR A 31 -43.83 21.60 4.32
CA THR A 31 -44.19 21.21 5.70
C THR A 31 -43.44 22.02 6.76
N LEU A 32 -42.13 22.25 6.56
CA LEU A 32 -41.33 23.10 7.45
C LEU A 32 -41.84 24.53 7.46
N ALA A 33 -42.13 25.11 6.29
CA ALA A 33 -42.71 26.48 6.21
C ALA A 33 -44.05 26.59 6.93
N GLN A 34 -44.92 25.59 6.82
CA GLN A 34 -46.19 25.54 7.55
C GLN A 34 -45.96 25.51 9.07
N ALA A 35 -45.05 24.63 9.55
CA ALA A 35 -44.72 24.56 10.99
C ALA A 35 -44.13 25.88 11.52
N GLN A 36 -43.26 26.54 10.74
CA GLN A 36 -42.68 27.83 11.09
C GLN A 36 -43.75 28.93 11.17
N ALA A 37 -44.71 28.98 10.25
CA ALA A 37 -45.79 29.94 10.28
C ALA A 37 -46.66 29.74 11.51
N GLN A 38 -46.97 28.48 11.88
CA GLN A 38 -47.74 28.16 13.09
C GLN A 38 -47.01 28.59 14.37
N LEU A 39 -45.69 28.33 14.45
CA LEU A 39 -44.87 28.79 15.57
C LEU A 39 -44.85 30.31 15.66
N GLN A 40 -44.69 31.00 14.53
CA GLN A 40 -44.70 32.46 14.49
C GLN A 40 -45.99 33.04 15.00
N GLN A 41 -47.15 32.47 14.60
CA GLN A 41 -48.48 32.89 15.10
C GLN A 41 -48.56 32.71 16.61
N LEU A 42 -48.20 31.52 17.15
CA LEU A 42 -48.29 31.23 18.57
C LEU A 42 -47.35 32.09 19.42
N ASN A 43 -46.15 32.37 18.92
CA ASN A 43 -45.22 33.29 19.59
C ASN A 43 -45.78 34.72 19.63
N TYR A 44 -46.37 35.20 18.52
CA TYR A 44 -47.03 36.50 18.48
C TYR A 44 -48.16 36.59 19.48
N ASP A 45 -49.03 35.56 19.54
CA ASP A 45 -50.14 35.51 20.53
C ASP A 45 -49.57 35.48 21.97
N ALA A 46 -48.52 34.73 22.26
CA ALA A 46 -47.87 34.68 23.57
C ALA A 46 -47.26 36.04 23.97
N GLU A 47 -46.66 36.77 23.03
CA GLU A 47 -46.11 38.10 23.27
C GLU A 47 -47.22 39.14 23.63
N ILE A 48 -48.34 39.07 22.91
CA ILE A 48 -49.50 39.94 23.24
C ILE A 48 -50.09 39.55 24.58
N TYR A 49 -50.32 38.29 24.90
CA TYR A 49 -50.95 37.82 26.12
C TYR A 49 -50.09 38.04 27.37
N ARG A 50 -48.78 38.09 27.24
CA ARG A 50 -47.85 38.26 28.36
C ARG A 50 -48.15 39.54 29.20
N PRO A 51 -48.26 40.79 28.66
CA PRO A 51 -48.59 41.99 29.43
C PRO A 51 -50.02 41.95 29.91
N LEU A 52 -50.96 41.45 29.09
CA LEU A 52 -52.38 41.38 29.49
C LEU A 52 -52.63 40.47 30.71
N ALA A 53 -51.88 39.36 30.78
CA ALA A 53 -51.92 38.45 31.93
C ALA A 53 -51.28 39.09 33.19
N ALA A 54 -50.24 39.91 33.01
CA ALA A 54 -49.63 40.65 34.12
C ALA A 54 -50.52 41.68 34.71
N GLU A 55 -51.37 42.33 33.90
CA GLU A 55 -52.39 43.32 34.33
C GLU A 55 -53.71 42.64 34.73
N ASN A 56 -53.81 41.31 34.78
CA ASN A 56 -55.03 40.52 35.02
C ASN A 56 -56.17 40.80 34.01
N ALA A 57 -55.88 41.34 32.83
CA ALA A 57 -56.85 41.54 31.77
C ALA A 57 -57.31 40.25 31.10
N ILE A 58 -56.45 39.20 31.16
CA ILE A 58 -56.76 37.81 30.79
C ILE A 58 -56.35 36.85 31.91
N SER A 59 -56.86 35.61 31.88
CA SER A 59 -56.42 34.60 32.85
C SER A 59 -54.95 34.19 32.63
N LYS A 60 -54.21 34.00 33.71
CA LYS A 60 -52.85 33.50 33.68
C LYS A 60 -52.78 32.12 32.97
N GLN A 61 -53.82 31.30 33.16
CA GLN A 61 -53.93 30.01 32.48
C GLN A 61 -53.94 30.17 30.96
N LYS A 62 -54.67 31.15 30.40
CA LYS A 62 -54.69 31.38 28.94
C LYS A 62 -53.34 31.74 28.38
N TYR A 63 -52.54 32.54 29.07
CA TYR A 63 -51.18 32.88 28.70
C TYR A 63 -50.29 31.63 28.74
N GLU A 64 -50.31 30.82 29.82
CA GLU A 64 -49.50 29.61 29.95
C GLU A 64 -49.86 28.56 28.90
N ASP A 65 -51.14 28.35 28.60
CA ASP A 65 -51.58 27.43 27.54
C ASP A 65 -51.07 27.86 26.17
N THR A 66 -51.06 29.16 25.88
CA THR A 66 -50.49 29.68 24.62
C THR A 66 -48.97 29.51 24.57
N ARG A 67 -48.28 29.76 25.67
CA ARG A 67 -46.83 29.55 25.79
C ARG A 67 -46.45 28.09 25.60
N LEU A 68 -47.16 27.15 26.20
CA LEU A 68 -46.96 25.73 26.03
C LEU A 68 -47.28 25.28 24.60
N SER A 69 -48.28 25.87 23.96
CA SER A 69 -48.62 25.63 22.56
C SER A 69 -47.49 26.11 21.62
N ALA A 70 -46.86 27.26 21.90
CA ALA A 70 -45.72 27.76 21.17
C ALA A 70 -44.51 26.82 21.32
N LEU A 71 -44.26 26.29 22.52
CA LEU A 71 -43.19 25.32 22.76
C LEU A 71 -43.44 24.01 22.00
N ALA A 72 -44.70 23.54 21.94
CA ALA A 72 -45.06 22.37 21.14
C ALA A 72 -44.88 22.61 19.64
N ALA A 73 -45.24 23.81 19.16
CA ALA A 73 -45.01 24.21 17.76
C ALA A 73 -43.50 24.30 17.42
N GLU A 74 -42.65 24.73 18.35
CA GLU A 74 -41.20 24.72 18.18
C GLU A 74 -40.66 23.30 17.98
N ALA A 75 -41.13 22.34 18.78
CA ALA A 75 -40.79 20.93 18.60
C ALA A 75 -41.25 20.42 17.23
N GLN A 76 -42.39 20.90 16.73
CA GLN A 76 -42.89 20.53 15.41
C GLN A 76 -42.05 21.11 14.27
N VAL A 77 -41.51 22.32 14.42
CA VAL A 77 -40.53 22.90 13.49
C VAL A 77 -39.26 22.07 13.46
N GLN A 78 -38.73 21.64 14.62
CA GLN A 78 -37.55 20.78 14.69
C GLN A 78 -37.79 19.43 14.00
N GLN A 79 -38.94 18.82 14.18
CA GLN A 79 -39.35 17.59 13.51
C GLN A 79 -39.40 17.78 11.97
N ALA A 80 -40.01 18.85 11.49
CA ALA A 80 -40.10 19.13 10.05
C ALA A 80 -38.74 19.46 9.45
N ALA A 81 -37.87 20.16 10.19
CA ALA A 81 -36.48 20.42 9.76
C ALA A 81 -35.67 19.13 9.65
N ALA A 82 -35.83 18.19 10.58
CA ALA A 82 -35.18 16.89 10.50
C ALA A 82 -35.66 16.06 9.29
N ALA A 83 -36.97 16.12 8.99
CA ALA A 83 -37.57 15.48 7.81
C ALA A 83 -37.02 16.08 6.50
N LEU A 84 -36.85 17.41 6.44
CA LEU A 84 -36.23 18.08 5.29
C LEU A 84 -34.78 17.67 5.12
N ALA A 85 -33.98 17.65 6.18
CA ALA A 85 -32.58 17.24 6.13
C ALA A 85 -32.44 15.79 5.62
N LEU A 86 -33.34 14.89 6.03
CA LEU A 86 -33.37 13.51 5.50
C LEU A 86 -33.70 13.48 4.02
N ALA A 87 -34.68 14.25 3.56
CA ALA A 87 -35.04 14.31 2.13
C ALA A 87 -33.88 14.88 1.27
N GLU A 88 -33.21 15.94 1.74
CA GLU A 88 -32.04 16.53 1.09
C GLU A 88 -30.86 15.54 1.03
N LYS A 89 -30.64 14.77 2.09
CA LYS A 89 -29.63 13.72 2.13
C LYS A 89 -29.93 12.62 1.10
N ASN A 90 -31.17 12.18 0.99
CA ASN A 90 -31.58 11.19 -0.01
C ASN A 90 -31.39 11.73 -1.43
N LEU A 91 -31.71 13.00 -1.67
CA LEU A 91 -31.44 13.66 -2.95
C LEU A 91 -29.91 13.71 -3.25
N SER A 92 -29.08 13.93 -2.26
CA SER A 92 -27.63 13.95 -2.47
C SER A 92 -27.07 12.60 -2.94
N TYR A 93 -27.71 11.50 -2.62
CA TYR A 93 -27.31 10.15 -3.05
C TYR A 93 -27.66 9.84 -4.52
N THR A 94 -28.43 10.70 -5.19
CA THR A 94 -28.69 10.55 -6.63
C THR A 94 -27.50 10.96 -7.50
N MET A 95 -26.54 11.70 -6.91
CA MET A 95 -25.28 12.08 -7.55
C MET A 95 -24.13 11.32 -6.88
N LEU A 96 -23.53 10.36 -7.60
CA LEU A 96 -22.41 9.59 -7.08
C LEU A 96 -21.10 10.20 -7.55
N TYR A 97 -20.24 10.50 -6.60
CA TYR A 97 -18.94 11.13 -6.83
C TYR A 97 -17.79 10.18 -6.54
N ALA A 98 -16.65 10.39 -7.20
CA ALA A 98 -15.42 9.69 -6.87
C ALA A 98 -14.94 10.08 -5.47
N PRO A 99 -14.71 9.11 -4.56
CA PRO A 99 -14.31 9.39 -3.18
C PRO A 99 -12.84 9.83 -3.06
N PHE A 100 -12.01 9.49 -4.03
CA PHE A 100 -10.58 9.80 -4.12
C PHE A 100 -10.12 9.80 -5.58
N ASP A 101 -8.90 10.29 -5.83
CA ASP A 101 -8.26 10.25 -7.15
C ASP A 101 -7.89 8.81 -7.51
N GLY A 102 -8.22 8.38 -8.73
CA GLY A 102 -7.96 7.01 -9.12
C GLY A 102 -8.42 6.66 -10.52
N ILE A 103 -8.53 5.38 -10.79
CA ILE A 103 -9.05 4.86 -12.05
C ILE A 103 -10.41 4.25 -11.80
N ALA A 104 -11.41 4.73 -12.55
CA ALA A 104 -12.73 4.16 -12.54
C ALA A 104 -12.76 2.90 -13.42
N GLY A 105 -13.21 1.79 -12.87
CA GLY A 105 -13.38 0.54 -13.58
C GLY A 105 -14.51 0.60 -14.60
N ILE A 106 -14.77 -0.54 -15.24
CA ILE A 106 -15.89 -0.69 -16.16
C ILE A 106 -17.19 -0.61 -15.36
N SER A 107 -18.14 0.21 -15.83
CA SER A 107 -19.48 0.28 -15.26
C SER A 107 -20.15 -1.09 -15.35
N ARG A 108 -20.83 -1.49 -14.28
CA ARG A 108 -21.63 -2.73 -14.24
C ARG A 108 -23.09 -2.50 -14.61
N THR A 109 -23.46 -1.25 -14.82
CA THR A 109 -24.83 -0.82 -15.14
C THR A 109 -24.81 0.05 -16.39
N ASN A 110 -25.90 0.04 -17.14
CA ASN A 110 -26.11 0.85 -18.33
C ASN A 110 -27.05 2.00 -18.03
N ILE A 111 -27.06 2.99 -18.93
CA ILE A 111 -28.02 4.10 -18.85
C ILE A 111 -29.43 3.54 -19.06
N GLY A 112 -30.32 3.84 -18.14
CA GLY A 112 -31.71 3.35 -18.12
C GLY A 112 -31.95 2.11 -17.23
N ASP A 113 -30.89 1.52 -16.69
CA ASP A 113 -31.06 0.41 -15.74
C ASP A 113 -31.64 0.92 -14.41
N LEU A 114 -32.53 0.13 -13.82
CA LEU A 114 -33.02 0.37 -12.48
C LEU A 114 -31.95 -0.03 -11.46
N VAL A 115 -31.59 0.90 -10.58
CA VAL A 115 -30.60 0.68 -9.52
C VAL A 115 -31.24 0.76 -8.15
N SER A 116 -30.84 -0.13 -7.24
CA SER A 116 -31.26 -0.19 -5.85
C SER A 116 -30.06 -0.49 -4.96
N PRO A 117 -30.16 -0.31 -3.64
CA PRO A 117 -29.09 -0.70 -2.70
C PRO A 117 -28.67 -2.18 -2.82
N GLU A 118 -29.57 -3.03 -3.31
CA GLU A 118 -29.33 -4.47 -3.50
C GLU A 118 -28.63 -4.81 -4.83
N SER A 119 -28.57 -3.86 -5.78
CA SER A 119 -27.96 -4.08 -7.11
C SER A 119 -26.43 -4.28 -7.05
N GLY A 120 -25.82 -4.10 -5.88
CA GLY A 120 -24.37 -4.18 -5.72
C GLY A 120 -23.63 -2.92 -6.21
N PRO A 121 -22.29 -2.98 -6.32
CA PRO A 121 -21.51 -1.81 -6.71
C PRO A 121 -21.70 -1.48 -8.20
N LEU A 122 -22.00 -0.24 -8.52
CA LEU A 122 -22.19 0.25 -9.91
C LEU A 122 -20.86 0.31 -10.65
N ALA A 123 -19.79 0.70 -9.96
CA ALA A 123 -18.41 0.68 -10.44
C ALA A 123 -17.43 0.56 -9.27
N VAL A 124 -16.18 0.27 -9.59
CA VAL A 124 -15.08 0.23 -8.63
C VAL A 124 -14.07 1.30 -9.01
N VAL A 125 -13.77 2.20 -8.10
CA VAL A 125 -12.67 3.15 -8.27
C VAL A 125 -11.46 2.63 -7.49
N SER A 126 -10.31 2.53 -8.17
CA SER A 126 -9.06 2.05 -7.58
C SER A 126 -8.10 3.20 -7.42
N SER A 127 -7.60 3.42 -6.19
CA SER A 127 -6.46 4.31 -5.97
C SER A 127 -5.21 3.64 -6.51
N VAL A 128 -4.53 4.30 -7.44
CA VAL A 128 -3.35 3.77 -8.14
C VAL A 128 -2.12 4.65 -8.02
N ASN A 129 -2.23 5.81 -7.38
CA ASN A 129 -1.10 6.68 -7.08
C ASN A 129 -1.25 7.30 -5.67
N PRO A 130 -0.42 6.89 -4.70
CA PRO A 130 0.52 5.78 -4.79
C PRO A 130 -0.20 4.41 -4.92
N ILE A 131 0.40 3.49 -5.68
CA ILE A 131 -0.09 2.11 -5.74
C ILE A 131 0.46 1.31 -4.55
N ARG A 132 -0.39 0.47 -3.96
CA ARG A 132 -0.01 -0.38 -2.83
C ARG A 132 0.56 -1.70 -3.33
N VAL A 133 1.78 -2.00 -2.92
CA VAL A 133 2.47 -3.25 -3.19
C VAL A 133 2.37 -4.13 -1.96
N ASN A 134 1.91 -5.37 -2.12
CA ASN A 134 1.88 -6.37 -1.06
C ASN A 134 2.83 -7.51 -1.43
N PHE A 135 3.71 -7.86 -0.53
CA PHE A 135 4.60 -9.01 -0.69
C PHE A 135 4.73 -9.77 0.64
N ALA A 136 5.21 -10.98 0.54
CA ALA A 136 5.39 -11.87 1.69
C ALA A 136 6.88 -12.14 1.88
N VAL A 137 7.34 -12.09 3.12
CA VAL A 137 8.70 -12.44 3.53
C VAL A 137 8.62 -13.74 4.32
N THR A 138 9.46 -14.72 4.00
CA THR A 138 9.51 -15.99 4.71
C THR A 138 10.17 -15.84 6.08
N GLN A 139 9.83 -16.74 7.02
CA GLN A 139 10.46 -16.75 8.34
C GLN A 139 11.99 -16.93 8.24
N GLN A 140 12.46 -17.71 7.28
CA GLN A 140 13.88 -17.93 7.07
C GLN A 140 14.59 -16.64 6.63
N GLU A 141 14.04 -15.92 5.65
CA GLU A 141 14.55 -14.62 5.20
C GLU A 141 14.53 -13.60 6.33
N TRP A 142 13.45 -13.55 7.10
CA TRP A 142 13.31 -12.67 8.26
C TRP A 142 14.42 -12.89 9.29
N ILE A 143 14.67 -14.15 9.68
CA ILE A 143 15.71 -14.51 10.67
C ILE A 143 17.12 -14.21 10.12
N GLN A 144 17.37 -14.52 8.85
CA GLN A 144 18.67 -14.24 8.22
C GLN A 144 18.99 -12.74 8.18
N GLN A 145 17.97 -11.91 8.00
CA GLN A 145 18.10 -10.46 8.01
C GLN A 145 18.33 -9.92 9.42
N ALA A 146 17.57 -10.40 10.40
CA ALA A 146 17.72 -10.00 11.81
C ALA A 146 19.09 -10.41 12.41
N GLY A 147 19.63 -11.56 11.99
CA GLY A 147 20.90 -12.08 12.50
C GLY A 147 22.16 -11.39 11.96
N LYS A 148 22.11 -10.80 10.75
CA LYS A 148 23.29 -10.18 10.11
C LYS A 148 23.54 -8.72 10.49
N ASN A 149 22.49 -7.98 10.88
CA ASN A 149 22.55 -6.51 11.02
C ASN A 149 21.91 -5.98 12.32
N GLY A 150 21.79 -6.81 13.36
CA GLY A 150 21.35 -6.33 14.68
C GLY A 150 20.03 -5.52 14.63
N ASN A 151 18.92 -6.08 14.18
CA ASN A 151 17.59 -5.48 13.99
C ASN A 151 17.35 -4.66 12.71
N GLU A 152 18.26 -4.65 11.75
CA GLU A 152 18.07 -3.89 10.49
C GLU A 152 17.48 -4.73 9.34
N GLY A 153 16.52 -5.58 9.61
CA GLY A 153 15.71 -6.23 8.57
C GLY A 153 14.83 -5.22 7.82
N VAL A 154 13.91 -5.69 6.97
CA VAL A 154 12.89 -4.83 6.35
C VAL A 154 12.09 -4.16 7.46
N GLN A 155 12.15 -2.83 7.53
CA GLN A 155 11.45 -2.00 8.51
C GLN A 155 10.53 -1.01 7.78
N THR A 156 9.61 -0.43 8.55
CA THR A 156 8.83 0.70 8.04
C THR A 156 9.79 1.84 7.65
N GLY A 157 9.58 2.38 6.43
CA GLY A 157 10.49 3.37 5.84
C GLY A 157 11.58 2.77 4.93
N SER A 158 11.81 1.44 4.94
CA SER A 158 12.75 0.81 4.01
C SER A 158 12.34 1.05 2.57
N LYS A 159 13.33 1.34 1.72
CA LYS A 159 13.15 1.51 0.28
C LYS A 159 13.40 0.21 -0.47
N LEU A 160 12.57 -0.07 -1.45
CA LEU A 160 12.62 -1.27 -2.28
C LEU A 160 12.77 -0.87 -3.74
N ASP A 161 13.73 -1.47 -4.42
CA ASP A 161 13.83 -1.39 -5.87
C ASP A 161 12.79 -2.33 -6.50
N ILE A 162 12.05 -1.84 -7.48
CA ILE A 162 10.99 -2.59 -8.13
C ILE A 162 11.42 -2.99 -9.53
N THR A 163 11.21 -4.26 -9.85
CA THR A 163 11.42 -4.81 -11.19
C THR A 163 10.11 -5.41 -11.68
N LEU A 164 9.73 -5.08 -12.91
CA LEU A 164 8.55 -5.64 -13.55
C LEU A 164 8.82 -7.08 -14.01
N LYS A 165 7.76 -7.81 -14.35
CA LYS A 165 7.89 -9.23 -14.76
C LYS A 165 8.72 -9.45 -16.03
N ASP A 166 8.82 -8.43 -16.89
CA ASP A 166 9.65 -8.44 -18.11
C ASP A 166 11.14 -8.15 -17.84
N GLY A 167 11.54 -7.96 -16.57
CA GLY A 167 12.90 -7.62 -16.18
C GLY A 167 13.19 -6.11 -16.18
N THR A 168 12.27 -5.27 -16.62
CA THR A 168 12.43 -3.81 -16.64
C THR A 168 12.44 -3.26 -15.21
N LYS A 169 13.44 -2.45 -14.87
CA LYS A 169 13.50 -1.76 -13.59
C LYS A 169 12.53 -0.58 -13.60
N TYR A 170 11.67 -0.51 -12.59
CA TYR A 170 10.80 0.63 -12.40
C TYR A 170 11.62 1.81 -11.84
N PRO A 171 11.43 3.06 -12.33
CA PRO A 171 12.29 4.18 -11.96
C PRO A 171 12.13 4.61 -10.49
N GLU A 172 10.95 4.42 -9.92
CA GLU A 172 10.63 4.83 -8.57
C GLU A 172 10.80 3.69 -7.56
N GLN A 173 11.17 4.03 -6.33
CA GLN A 173 11.31 3.07 -5.24
C GLN A 173 10.02 2.98 -4.43
N ALA A 174 9.65 1.77 -4.06
CA ALA A 174 8.58 1.57 -3.08
C ALA A 174 9.11 1.81 -1.67
N THR A 175 8.27 2.43 -0.83
CA THR A 175 8.57 2.66 0.59
C THR A 175 7.68 1.76 1.44
N VAL A 176 8.28 0.96 2.31
CA VAL A 176 7.54 0.09 3.25
C VAL A 176 6.74 0.95 4.23
N VAL A 177 5.45 0.73 4.31
CA VAL A 177 4.52 1.49 5.17
C VAL A 177 3.97 0.67 6.32
N ALA A 178 3.89 -0.65 6.15
CA ALA A 178 3.40 -1.54 7.20
C ALA A 178 3.99 -2.95 7.06
N ILE A 179 4.18 -3.58 8.21
CA ILE A 179 4.56 -4.99 8.34
C ILE A 179 3.51 -5.62 9.26
N ASP A 180 3.00 -6.77 8.86
CA ASP A 180 1.98 -7.46 9.66
C ASP A 180 2.55 -7.84 11.03
N ARG A 181 1.68 -7.95 12.01
CA ARG A 181 2.00 -8.27 13.40
C ARG A 181 2.52 -9.69 13.59
N ALA A 182 2.06 -10.63 12.79
CA ALA A 182 2.31 -12.05 12.97
C ALA A 182 2.56 -12.77 11.65
N PHE A 183 3.34 -13.85 11.73
CA PHE A 183 3.47 -14.77 10.62
C PHE A 183 2.17 -15.56 10.42
N ASN A 184 1.82 -15.78 9.16
CA ASN A 184 0.76 -16.71 8.81
C ASN A 184 1.27 -18.14 9.07
N PRO A 185 0.64 -18.92 9.98
CA PRO A 185 1.11 -20.25 10.36
C PRO A 185 0.98 -21.28 9.22
N GLN A 186 0.11 -21.04 8.24
CA GLN A 186 -0.10 -21.96 7.12
C GLN A 186 0.98 -21.80 6.04
N THR A 187 1.47 -20.57 5.82
CA THR A 187 2.45 -20.26 4.77
C THR A 187 3.85 -20.00 5.31
N GLY A 188 4.02 -19.79 6.62
CA GLY A 188 5.29 -19.43 7.25
C GLY A 188 5.81 -18.06 6.80
N THR A 189 4.92 -17.15 6.36
CA THR A 189 5.30 -15.84 5.82
C THR A 189 4.66 -14.70 6.59
N ILE A 190 5.33 -13.56 6.62
CA ILE A 190 4.80 -12.28 7.11
C ILE A 190 4.50 -11.36 5.94
N ARG A 191 3.34 -10.71 5.98
CA ARG A 191 2.93 -9.75 4.94
C ARG A 191 3.57 -8.40 5.18
N VAL A 192 4.12 -7.83 4.11
CA VAL A 192 4.67 -6.48 4.09
C VAL A 192 3.93 -5.66 3.05
N GLN A 193 3.62 -4.41 3.38
CA GLN A 193 2.99 -3.45 2.49
C GLN A 193 3.94 -2.29 2.23
N ALA A 194 4.05 -1.90 0.96
CA ALA A 194 4.80 -0.74 0.55
C ALA A 194 3.96 0.15 -0.38
N ASN A 195 4.19 1.43 -0.33
CA ASN A 195 3.62 2.39 -1.27
C ASN A 195 4.65 2.69 -2.37
N LEU A 196 4.20 2.65 -3.61
CA LEU A 196 5.01 2.93 -4.79
C LEU A 196 4.39 4.10 -5.56
N PRO A 197 5.10 5.21 -5.79
CA PRO A 197 4.64 6.27 -6.67
C PRO A 197 4.36 5.72 -8.08
N ASN A 198 3.25 6.13 -8.68
CA ASN A 198 2.81 5.66 -9.99
C ASN A 198 2.16 6.82 -10.77
N ALA A 199 2.96 7.88 -10.97
CA ALA A 199 2.47 9.11 -11.57
C ALA A 199 1.96 8.91 -13.01
N ASP A 200 2.58 8.03 -13.76
CA ASP A 200 2.23 7.72 -15.15
C ASP A 200 1.11 6.70 -15.28
N TYR A 201 0.54 6.23 -14.15
CA TYR A 201 -0.51 5.22 -14.11
C TYR A 201 -0.17 3.92 -14.89
N LEU A 202 1.11 3.61 -15.06
CA LEU A 202 1.59 2.42 -15.75
C LEU A 202 1.20 1.14 -15.00
N LEU A 203 1.36 1.18 -13.69
CA LEU A 203 1.03 0.03 -12.84
C LEU A 203 -0.47 -0.02 -12.56
N ARG A 204 -1.03 -1.22 -12.68
CA ARG A 204 -2.44 -1.49 -12.42
C ARG A 204 -2.59 -2.49 -11.27
N PRO A 205 -3.69 -2.42 -10.49
CA PRO A 205 -3.98 -3.45 -9.50
C PRO A 205 -4.01 -4.84 -10.14
N GLY A 206 -3.43 -5.83 -9.44
CA GLY A 206 -3.32 -7.21 -9.93
C GLY A 206 -2.06 -7.53 -10.74
N MET A 207 -1.19 -6.54 -11.03
CA MET A 207 0.11 -6.81 -11.66
C MET A 207 1.08 -7.45 -10.66
N PHE A 208 1.89 -8.39 -11.18
CA PHE A 208 2.99 -8.99 -10.42
C PHE A 208 4.27 -8.21 -10.65
N ILE A 209 4.98 -7.96 -9.55
CA ILE A 209 6.27 -7.26 -9.54
C ILE A 209 7.25 -8.00 -8.64
N ILE A 210 8.53 -7.73 -8.83
CA ILE A 210 9.62 -8.22 -7.97
C ILE A 210 10.13 -7.03 -7.15
N ALA A 211 10.05 -7.15 -5.83
CA ALA A 211 10.57 -6.15 -4.91
C ALA A 211 11.92 -6.62 -4.35
N THR A 212 12.96 -5.82 -4.51
CA THR A 212 14.31 -6.09 -4.03
C THR A 212 14.70 -5.07 -2.97
N ALA A 213 14.99 -5.55 -1.76
CA ALA A 213 15.50 -4.71 -0.67
C ALA A 213 17.03 -4.73 -0.66
N ARG A 214 17.67 -3.56 -0.60
CA ARG A 214 19.10 -3.45 -0.29
C ARG A 214 19.27 -3.37 1.21
N LEU A 215 19.52 -4.51 1.85
CA LEU A 215 19.52 -4.60 3.31
C LEU A 215 20.88 -4.27 3.95
N ALA A 216 21.99 -4.48 3.24
CA ALA A 216 23.32 -4.12 3.71
C ALA A 216 24.30 -3.95 2.54
N THR A 217 25.28 -3.09 2.70
CA THR A 217 26.46 -3.00 1.86
C THR A 217 27.64 -3.51 2.65
N VAL A 218 28.19 -4.67 2.28
CA VAL A 218 29.43 -5.16 2.87
C VAL A 218 30.59 -4.43 2.22
N LYS A 219 31.20 -3.52 2.95
CA LYS A 219 32.40 -2.81 2.48
C LYS A 219 33.59 -3.78 2.47
N ASN A 220 34.42 -3.69 1.43
CA ASN A 220 35.66 -4.50 1.28
C ASN A 220 35.41 -6.01 1.26
N ALA A 221 34.28 -6.48 0.74
CA ALA A 221 34.03 -7.90 0.58
C ALA A 221 34.96 -8.50 -0.50
N LEU A 222 35.66 -9.58 -0.17
CA LEU A 222 36.39 -10.36 -1.15
C LEU A 222 35.37 -11.11 -2.01
N THR A 223 35.47 -10.97 -3.32
CA THR A 223 34.61 -11.67 -4.26
C THR A 223 35.45 -12.44 -5.27
N VAL A 224 35.04 -13.65 -5.58
CA VAL A 224 35.63 -14.50 -6.62
C VAL A 224 34.60 -14.82 -7.69
N PRO A 225 35.00 -15.12 -8.94
CA PRO A 225 34.06 -15.63 -9.94
C PRO A 225 33.34 -16.88 -9.40
N ALA A 226 32.03 -16.98 -9.55
CA ALA A 226 31.27 -18.12 -9.01
C ALA A 226 31.78 -19.48 -9.57
N LYS A 227 32.28 -19.48 -10.79
CA LYS A 227 32.90 -20.66 -11.43
C LYS A 227 34.19 -21.14 -10.74
N SER A 228 34.87 -20.30 -9.94
CA SER A 228 36.12 -20.67 -9.23
C SER A 228 35.89 -21.34 -7.88
N LEU A 229 34.63 -21.45 -7.46
CA LEU A 229 34.26 -22.02 -6.17
C LEU A 229 34.06 -23.54 -6.29
N LEU A 230 34.91 -24.31 -5.61
CA LEU A 230 34.74 -25.75 -5.48
C LEU A 230 33.90 -26.08 -4.26
N SER A 231 32.94 -26.96 -4.45
CA SER A 231 32.13 -27.50 -3.34
C SER A 231 32.38 -28.99 -3.18
N THR A 232 32.90 -29.39 -2.03
CA THR A 232 33.12 -30.77 -1.68
C THR A 232 32.58 -31.07 -0.29
N GLN A 233 31.66 -32.02 -0.20
CA GLN A 233 31.01 -32.41 1.07
C GLN A 233 30.41 -31.23 1.88
N GLY A 234 29.81 -30.25 1.19
CA GLY A 234 29.21 -29.07 1.80
C GLY A 234 30.17 -27.99 2.29
N ARG A 235 31.48 -28.16 1.98
CA ARG A 235 32.50 -27.14 2.24
C ARG A 235 32.94 -26.51 0.92
N PHE A 236 33.25 -25.22 1.00
CA PHE A 236 33.65 -24.43 -0.15
C PHE A 236 35.17 -24.16 -0.11
N PHE A 237 35.79 -24.24 -1.27
CA PHE A 237 37.23 -24.03 -1.45
C PHE A 237 37.49 -23.16 -2.68
N VAL A 238 38.57 -22.42 -2.65
CA VAL A 238 39.11 -21.67 -3.78
C VAL A 238 40.53 -22.09 -3.98
N ILE A 239 40.93 -22.32 -5.24
CA ILE A 239 42.34 -22.63 -5.59
C ILE A 239 43.04 -21.34 -5.99
N VAL A 240 44.13 -21.02 -5.29
CA VAL A 240 44.95 -19.85 -5.52
C VAL A 240 46.35 -20.29 -6.00
N LEU A 241 46.91 -19.56 -6.95
CA LEU A 241 48.27 -19.77 -7.40
C LEU A 241 49.21 -18.78 -6.70
N ASP A 242 50.32 -19.31 -6.17
CA ASP A 242 51.41 -18.49 -5.65
C ASP A 242 52.25 -17.84 -6.76
N GLU A 243 53.32 -17.09 -6.42
CA GLU A 243 54.23 -16.47 -7.38
C GLU A 243 54.98 -17.50 -8.26
N GLY A 244 55.10 -18.72 -7.77
CA GLY A 244 55.71 -19.87 -8.48
C GLY A 244 54.71 -20.67 -9.32
N ASN A 245 53.46 -20.25 -9.39
CA ASN A 245 52.33 -20.96 -10.00
C ASN A 245 52.05 -22.32 -9.35
N HIS A 246 52.32 -22.50 -8.06
CA HIS A 246 51.91 -23.70 -7.33
C HIS A 246 50.47 -23.51 -6.84
N PRO A 247 49.59 -24.48 -7.06
CA PRO A 247 48.19 -24.38 -6.60
C PRO A 247 48.06 -24.68 -5.11
N SER A 248 47.39 -23.82 -4.40
CA SER A 248 47.01 -23.96 -2.97
C SER A 248 45.51 -23.93 -2.81
N ILE A 249 44.96 -24.89 -2.06
CA ILE A 249 43.54 -24.96 -1.76
C ILE A 249 43.26 -24.17 -0.48
N ILE A 250 42.44 -23.15 -0.58
CA ILE A 250 42.03 -22.29 0.54
C ILE A 250 40.56 -22.57 0.89
N PRO A 251 40.30 -23.05 2.11
CA PRO A 251 38.94 -23.22 2.56
C PRO A 251 38.29 -21.86 2.83
N VAL A 252 37.09 -21.65 2.28
CA VAL A 252 36.34 -20.38 2.39
C VAL A 252 34.91 -20.63 2.81
N GLN A 253 34.31 -19.63 3.44
CA GLN A 253 32.89 -19.58 3.67
C GLN A 253 32.24 -18.78 2.51
N ALA A 254 31.32 -19.41 1.79
CA ALA A 254 30.57 -18.73 0.74
C ALA A 254 29.52 -17.80 1.35
N GLY A 255 29.50 -16.54 0.91
CA GLY A 255 28.52 -15.53 1.29
C GLY A 255 27.46 -15.34 0.22
N THR A 256 27.07 -14.09 -0.05
CA THR A 256 26.04 -13.74 -1.03
C THR A 256 26.62 -13.80 -2.47
N GLN A 257 25.85 -14.35 -3.39
CA GLN A 257 26.18 -14.30 -4.82
C GLN A 257 25.72 -12.96 -5.41
N LEU A 258 26.59 -12.31 -6.16
CA LEU A 258 26.39 -11.01 -6.81
C LEU A 258 26.61 -11.17 -8.32
N GLY A 259 25.57 -11.52 -9.04
CA GLY A 259 25.66 -11.83 -10.47
C GLY A 259 26.55 -13.06 -10.74
N ASP A 260 27.65 -12.87 -11.46
CA ASP A 260 28.65 -13.88 -11.80
C ASP A 260 29.74 -14.07 -10.73
N ARG A 261 29.72 -13.27 -9.66
CA ARG A 261 30.69 -13.30 -8.58
C ARG A 261 30.05 -13.78 -7.27
N GLN A 262 30.86 -14.52 -6.50
CA GLN A 262 30.48 -15.02 -5.17
C GLN A 262 31.34 -14.33 -4.10
N GLN A 263 30.68 -13.79 -3.07
CA GLN A 263 31.38 -13.32 -1.89
C GLN A 263 32.00 -14.51 -1.16
N VAL A 264 33.26 -14.38 -0.74
CA VAL A 264 33.95 -15.40 0.03
C VAL A 264 34.67 -14.79 1.22
N THR A 265 34.66 -15.53 2.33
CA THR A 265 35.43 -15.19 3.53
C THR A 265 36.40 -16.33 3.81
N PRO A 266 37.72 -16.10 3.75
CA PRO A 266 38.68 -17.16 4.05
C PRO A 266 38.58 -17.62 5.49
N LEU A 267 38.65 -18.90 5.77
CA LEU A 267 38.61 -19.46 7.12
C LEU A 267 39.90 -19.17 7.92
N LYS A 268 41.03 -18.95 7.23
CA LYS A 268 42.27 -18.48 7.82
C LYS A 268 42.49 -17.02 7.41
N PRO A 269 42.69 -16.09 8.35
CA PRO A 269 43.03 -14.72 8.03
C PRO A 269 44.20 -14.63 7.05
N ASP A 270 44.17 -13.67 6.14
CA ASP A 270 45.23 -13.38 5.14
C ASP A 270 45.60 -14.47 4.14
N SER A 271 44.87 -15.61 4.13
CA SER A 271 45.11 -16.67 3.15
C SER A 271 44.60 -16.32 1.73
N LEU A 272 43.70 -15.33 1.62
CA LEU A 272 43.15 -14.82 0.37
C LEU A 272 43.13 -13.29 0.41
N THR A 273 43.81 -12.67 -0.54
CA THR A 273 43.92 -11.23 -0.68
C THR A 273 43.30 -10.75 -2.00
N PRO A 274 43.01 -9.44 -2.16
CA PRO A 274 42.51 -8.90 -3.44
C PRO A 274 43.46 -9.15 -4.64
N GLN A 275 44.76 -9.36 -4.38
CA GLN A 275 45.78 -9.61 -5.40
C GLN A 275 45.99 -11.10 -5.70
N SER A 276 45.36 -11.99 -4.93
CA SER A 276 45.50 -13.45 -5.12
C SER A 276 45.01 -13.88 -6.50
N LYS A 277 45.80 -14.67 -7.22
CA LYS A 277 45.45 -15.24 -8.51
C LYS A 277 44.57 -16.49 -8.29
N VAL A 278 43.30 -16.37 -8.61
CA VAL A 278 42.31 -17.45 -8.42
C VAL A 278 42.14 -18.24 -9.71
N VAL A 279 42.16 -19.56 -9.63
CA VAL A 279 41.90 -20.45 -10.76
C VAL A 279 40.40 -20.47 -11.06
N VAL A 280 40.03 -20.16 -12.30
CA VAL A 280 38.63 -20.10 -12.75
C VAL A 280 38.25 -21.29 -13.62
N ASP A 281 39.21 -21.84 -14.33
CA ASP A 281 39.03 -22.97 -15.24
C ASP A 281 40.09 -24.05 -14.98
N GLY A 282 39.82 -25.32 -15.32
CA GLY A 282 40.71 -26.42 -15.03
C GLY A 282 40.79 -26.79 -13.54
N LEU A 283 39.75 -26.54 -12.75
CA LEU A 283 39.72 -26.71 -11.29
C LEU A 283 40.09 -28.12 -10.83
N LEU A 284 39.64 -29.18 -11.55
CA LEU A 284 39.96 -30.56 -11.20
C LEU A 284 41.45 -30.88 -11.40
N GLN A 285 42.07 -30.31 -12.44
CA GLN A 285 43.51 -30.46 -12.70
C GLN A 285 44.32 -29.70 -11.65
N ALA A 286 43.86 -28.50 -11.29
CA ALA A 286 44.50 -27.71 -10.25
C ALA A 286 44.37 -28.35 -8.85
N GLU A 287 43.25 -28.98 -8.55
CA GLU A 287 43.08 -29.77 -7.32
C GLU A 287 44.03 -30.98 -7.28
N ALA A 288 44.12 -31.73 -8.36
CA ALA A 288 45.05 -32.86 -8.44
C ALA A 288 46.51 -32.41 -8.30
N ALA A 289 46.87 -31.29 -8.92
CA ALA A 289 48.21 -30.71 -8.84
C ALA A 289 48.54 -30.18 -7.43
N SER A 290 47.57 -29.69 -6.66
CA SER A 290 47.77 -29.18 -5.28
C SER A 290 48.24 -30.27 -4.29
N ARG A 291 48.05 -31.54 -4.64
CA ARG A 291 48.51 -32.69 -3.84
C ARG A 291 49.99 -33.05 -4.10
N ASN A 292 50.60 -32.47 -5.15
CA ASN A 292 52.00 -32.67 -5.49
C ASN A 292 52.79 -31.37 -5.27
N PRO A 293 53.69 -31.29 -4.30
CA PRO A 293 54.41 -30.05 -3.95
C PRO A 293 55.36 -29.55 -5.07
N THR A 294 55.66 -30.35 -6.08
CA THR A 294 56.51 -29.97 -7.21
C THR A 294 55.74 -29.59 -8.47
N ALA A 295 54.42 -29.74 -8.45
CA ALA A 295 53.59 -29.44 -9.60
C ALA A 295 53.47 -27.93 -9.83
N ARG A 296 53.71 -27.48 -11.06
CA ARG A 296 53.51 -26.08 -11.49
C ARG A 296 52.45 -26.05 -12.59
N LEU A 297 51.53 -25.10 -12.50
CA LEU A 297 50.50 -24.91 -13.50
C LEU A 297 50.89 -23.78 -14.47
N LYS A 298 50.65 -23.98 -15.76
CA LYS A 298 50.76 -22.90 -16.73
C LYS A 298 49.53 -22.01 -16.64
N ALA A 299 49.67 -20.89 -15.94
CA ALA A 299 48.57 -19.91 -15.83
C ALA A 299 48.36 -19.19 -17.16
N VAL A 300 47.13 -19.21 -17.66
CA VAL A 300 46.71 -18.42 -18.82
C VAL A 300 45.65 -17.41 -18.27
N PRO A 301 45.79 -16.11 -18.60
CA PRO A 301 44.78 -15.14 -18.17
C PRO A 301 43.41 -15.55 -18.65
N ALA A 302 42.42 -15.48 -17.76
CA ALA A 302 41.03 -15.71 -18.14
C ALA A 302 40.61 -14.62 -19.14
N SER A 303 40.17 -15.03 -20.33
CA SER A 303 39.52 -14.08 -21.26
C SER A 303 38.22 -13.61 -20.67
N ASN A 304 38.04 -12.29 -20.59
CA ASN A 304 36.72 -11.69 -20.28
C ASN A 304 35.76 -12.09 -21.42
N GLN A 305 34.93 -13.11 -21.20
CA GLN A 305 33.72 -13.39 -21.97
C GLN A 305 32.51 -12.85 -21.24
#